data_491cebd1d4bdb6a1f63faa7c1a602370
#
_entry.id   491cebd1d4bdb6a1f63faa7c1a602370
#
_cell.length_a   1.000
_cell.length_b   1.000
_cell.length_c   1.000
_cell.angle_alpha   90.00
_cell.angle_beta   90.00
_cell.angle_gamma   90.00
#
_symmetry.space_group_name_H-M   'P 1'
#
loop_
_entity.id
_entity.type
_entity.pdbx_description
1 polymer ?
#
loop_
_entity_poly.entity_id
_entity_poly.type
_entity_poly.pdbx_seq_one_letter_code
_entity_poly.pdbx_strand_id
1 'polypeptide(L)'
;MTQTPEALTTEQFKQAIIDKGQYYHIYHPFHVMMYEGKATQQQIQAWVANRYYYQINIPLKDAAIMANCPDQRVRQEWIQRMIDQDGEYPDGGGREAWLRLAEAVGLSREQVISEELVLPGVRFAVD
;
A
#
# COMPACT_ATOMS: atom_id res chain seq x y z
N MET A 1 13.82 27.91 -25.22
CA MET A 1 14.50 26.62 -25.17
C MET A 1 14.14 25.95 -23.86
N THR A 2 13.37 24.92 -23.92
CA THR A 2 13.11 24.05 -22.75
C THR A 2 14.34 23.17 -22.53
N GLN A 3 15.13 23.51 -21.51
CA GLN A 3 16.21 22.60 -21.08
C GLN A 3 15.56 21.28 -20.62
N THR A 4 15.90 20.20 -21.30
CA THR A 4 15.58 18.86 -20.79
C THR A 4 16.28 18.73 -19.43
N PRO A 5 15.57 18.40 -18.36
CA PRO A 5 16.22 18.25 -17.06
C PRO A 5 17.33 17.20 -17.17
N GLU A 6 18.50 17.54 -16.69
CA GLU A 6 19.65 16.63 -16.68
C GLU A 6 19.30 15.38 -15.86
N ALA A 7 19.58 14.21 -16.41
CA ALA A 7 19.28 12.94 -15.73
C ALA A 7 20.11 12.83 -14.43
N LEU A 8 19.45 12.46 -13.35
CA LEU A 8 20.12 12.22 -12.07
C LEU A 8 21.07 11.02 -12.17
N THR A 9 22.20 11.12 -11.49
CA THR A 9 23.03 9.94 -11.23
C THR A 9 22.30 8.97 -10.29
N THR A 10 22.74 7.72 -10.22
CA THR A 10 22.15 6.71 -9.31
C THR A 10 22.16 7.19 -7.86
N GLU A 11 23.25 7.79 -7.40
CA GLU A 11 23.33 8.29 -6.02
C GLU A 11 22.44 9.49 -5.78
N GLN A 12 22.33 10.42 -6.74
CA GLN A 12 21.40 11.55 -6.66
C GLN A 12 19.95 11.07 -6.63
N PHE A 13 19.60 10.08 -7.45
CA PHE A 13 18.26 9.49 -7.46
C PHE A 13 17.94 8.81 -6.13
N LYS A 14 18.87 8.02 -5.61
CA LYS A 14 18.75 7.36 -4.30
C LYS A 14 18.53 8.39 -3.18
N GLN A 15 19.35 9.45 -3.17
CA GLN A 15 19.22 10.51 -2.17
C GLN A 15 17.87 11.23 -2.30
N ALA A 16 17.41 11.51 -3.51
CA ALA A 16 16.11 12.14 -3.75
C ALA A 16 14.94 11.28 -3.21
N ILE A 17 15.03 9.95 -3.30
CA ILE A 17 14.04 9.04 -2.69
C ILE A 17 14.10 9.11 -1.16
N ILE A 18 15.29 9.06 -0.59
CA ILE A 18 15.49 9.15 0.88
C ILE A 18 14.92 10.47 1.42
N ASP A 19 15.15 11.58 0.73
CA ASP A 19 14.65 12.90 1.12
C ASP A 19 13.11 12.98 1.12
N LYS A 20 12.42 12.13 0.33
CA LYS A 20 10.96 12.01 0.38
C LYS A 20 10.45 11.43 1.70
N GLY A 21 11.30 10.81 2.49
CA GLY A 21 10.97 10.33 3.83
C GLY A 21 10.41 11.41 4.75
N GLN A 22 10.79 12.69 4.54
CA GLN A 22 10.25 13.83 5.29
C GLN A 22 8.72 14.01 5.14
N TYR A 23 8.12 13.47 4.07
CA TYR A 23 6.68 13.50 3.83
C TYR A 23 5.94 12.33 4.45
N TYR A 24 6.63 11.43 5.12
CA TYR A 24 6.03 10.30 5.81
C TYR A 24 5.34 10.75 7.09
N HIS A 25 4.05 10.50 7.21
CA HIS A 25 3.21 11.06 8.26
C HIS A 25 3.17 10.19 9.53
N ILE A 26 4.33 9.75 10.06
CA ILE A 26 4.40 8.96 11.30
C ILE A 26 3.92 9.73 12.54
N TYR A 27 3.94 11.07 12.47
CA TYR A 27 3.44 11.96 13.54
C TYR A 27 2.03 12.48 13.24
N HIS A 28 1.36 11.99 12.21
CA HIS A 28 -0.02 12.38 11.95
C HIS A 28 -0.91 12.03 13.14
N PRO A 29 -1.83 12.92 13.58
CA PRO A 29 -2.65 12.70 14.76
C PRO A 29 -3.39 11.35 14.78
N PHE A 30 -3.89 10.90 13.64
CA PHE A 30 -4.54 9.60 13.51
C PHE A 30 -3.56 8.44 13.75
N HIS A 31 -2.35 8.52 13.20
CA HIS A 31 -1.33 7.49 13.42
C HIS A 31 -0.94 7.39 14.90
N VAL A 32 -0.72 8.53 15.55
CA VAL A 32 -0.42 8.60 16.98
C VAL A 32 -1.58 8.02 17.80
N MET A 33 -2.81 8.39 17.49
CA MET A 33 -4.02 7.90 18.17
C MET A 33 -4.17 6.38 18.06
N MET A 34 -3.90 5.81 16.88
CA MET A 34 -3.89 4.36 16.69
C MET A 34 -2.78 3.68 17.50
N TYR A 35 -1.58 4.23 17.48
CA TYR A 35 -0.44 3.69 18.21
C TYR A 35 -0.67 3.70 19.72
N GLU A 36 -1.37 4.69 20.22
CA GLU A 36 -1.74 4.83 21.63
C GLU A 36 -2.99 4.02 22.03
N GLY A 37 -3.60 3.29 21.10
CA GLY A 37 -4.81 2.52 21.33
C GLY A 37 -6.06 3.36 21.62
N LYS A 38 -6.07 4.63 21.17
CA LYS A 38 -7.15 5.59 21.42
C LYS A 38 -8.16 5.73 20.28
N ALA A 39 -7.92 5.05 19.16
CA ALA A 39 -8.82 5.08 18.02
C ALA A 39 -10.16 4.40 18.37
N THR A 40 -11.27 5.01 17.99
CA THR A 40 -12.59 4.41 18.13
C THR A 40 -12.77 3.26 17.14
N GLN A 41 -13.74 2.37 17.40
CA GLN A 41 -14.06 1.29 16.46
C GLN A 41 -14.39 1.83 15.06
N GLN A 42 -15.18 2.88 14.95
CA GLN A 42 -15.50 3.51 13.66
C GLN A 42 -14.28 4.04 12.93
N GLN A 43 -13.34 4.64 13.65
CA GLN A 43 -12.09 5.12 13.06
C GLN A 43 -11.23 3.97 12.54
N ILE A 44 -11.17 2.86 13.28
CA ILE A 44 -10.44 1.67 12.85
C ILE A 44 -11.12 1.04 11.63
N GLN A 45 -12.45 0.93 11.63
CA GLN A 45 -13.21 0.43 10.49
C GLN A 45 -12.96 1.26 9.22
N ALA A 46 -13.03 2.59 9.34
CA ALA A 46 -12.74 3.49 8.22
C ALA A 46 -11.31 3.30 7.71
N TRP A 47 -10.34 3.22 8.60
CA TRP A 47 -8.95 2.97 8.24
C TRP A 47 -8.76 1.64 7.52
N VAL A 48 -9.33 0.55 8.04
CA VAL A 48 -9.22 -0.79 7.46
C VAL A 48 -9.80 -0.82 6.05
N ALA A 49 -11.00 -0.26 5.85
CA ALA A 49 -11.67 -0.24 4.55
C ALA A 49 -10.89 0.57 3.51
N ASN A 50 -10.32 1.72 3.90
CA ASN A 50 -9.52 2.53 3.01
C ASN A 50 -8.14 1.93 2.74
N ARG A 51 -7.52 1.33 3.74
CA ARG A 51 -6.22 0.66 3.59
C ARG A 51 -6.33 -0.59 2.71
N TYR A 52 -7.44 -1.29 2.74
CA TYR A 52 -7.70 -2.42 1.86
C TYR A 52 -7.56 -2.04 0.38
N TYR A 53 -8.08 -0.88 -0.02
CA TYR A 53 -7.96 -0.38 -1.39
C TYR A 53 -6.49 -0.23 -1.82
N TYR A 54 -5.65 0.29 -0.95
CA TYR A 54 -4.20 0.31 -1.21
C TYR A 54 -3.61 -1.11 -1.26
N GLN A 55 -4.06 -1.98 -0.36
CA GLN A 55 -3.53 -3.34 -0.22
C GLN A 55 -3.72 -4.18 -1.48
N ILE A 56 -4.88 -4.09 -2.13
CA ILE A 56 -5.16 -4.83 -3.37
C ILE A 56 -4.39 -4.29 -4.58
N ASN A 57 -3.88 -3.06 -4.50
CA ASN A 57 -3.06 -2.44 -5.54
C ASN A 57 -1.56 -2.71 -5.39
N ILE A 58 -1.10 -3.19 -4.23
CA ILE A 58 0.31 -3.52 -4.02
C ILE A 58 0.82 -4.58 -5.02
N PRO A 59 0.16 -5.72 -5.23
CA PRO A 59 0.65 -6.71 -6.19
C PRO A 59 0.62 -6.21 -7.64
N LEU A 60 -0.32 -5.34 -8.00
CA LEU A 60 -0.35 -4.72 -9.34
C LEU A 60 0.87 -3.82 -9.56
N LYS A 61 1.21 -3.01 -8.56
CA LYS A 61 2.44 -2.19 -8.58
C LYS A 61 3.69 -3.08 -8.64
N ASP A 62 3.76 -4.12 -7.83
CA ASP A 62 4.90 -5.02 -7.78
C ASP A 62 5.07 -5.77 -9.12
N ALA A 63 3.97 -6.18 -9.77
CA ALA A 63 3.99 -6.76 -11.12
C ALA A 63 4.53 -5.77 -12.16
N ALA A 64 4.14 -4.51 -12.10
CA ALA A 64 4.66 -3.46 -12.99
C ALA A 64 6.16 -3.22 -12.78
N ILE A 65 6.64 -3.26 -11.55
CA ILE A 65 8.07 -3.18 -11.24
C ILE A 65 8.80 -4.36 -11.87
N MET A 66 8.31 -5.58 -11.69
CA MET A 66 8.91 -6.78 -12.27
C MET A 66 8.92 -6.76 -13.80
N ALA A 67 7.85 -6.29 -14.43
CA ALA A 67 7.76 -6.17 -15.88
C ALA A 67 8.81 -5.23 -16.48
N ASN A 68 9.24 -4.23 -15.71
CA ASN A 68 10.24 -3.25 -16.11
C ASN A 68 11.65 -3.54 -15.58
N CYS A 69 11.85 -4.64 -14.85
CA CYS A 69 13.14 -5.01 -14.27
C CYS A 69 13.85 -6.06 -15.14
N PRO A 70 14.94 -5.73 -15.84
CA PRO A 70 15.68 -6.69 -16.67
C PRO A 70 16.52 -7.68 -15.85
N ASP A 71 16.80 -7.38 -14.58
CA ASP A 71 17.64 -8.22 -13.73
C ASP A 71 16.86 -9.40 -13.16
N GLN A 72 17.26 -10.60 -13.55
CA GLN A 72 16.63 -11.85 -13.09
C GLN A 72 16.74 -12.04 -11.58
N ARG A 73 17.87 -11.69 -10.98
CA ARG A 73 18.10 -11.88 -9.53
C ARG A 73 17.17 -10.99 -8.71
N VAL A 74 17.02 -9.73 -9.14
CA VAL A 74 16.08 -8.80 -8.51
C VAL A 74 14.65 -9.33 -8.64
N ARG A 75 14.25 -9.85 -9.82
CA ARG A 75 12.91 -10.43 -9.98
C ARG A 75 12.69 -11.67 -9.12
N GLN A 76 13.70 -12.53 -8.93
CA GLN A 76 13.61 -13.70 -8.04
C GLN A 76 13.33 -13.32 -6.58
N GLU A 77 13.91 -12.22 -6.11
CA GLU A 77 13.64 -11.70 -4.78
C GLU A 77 12.28 -10.99 -4.70
N TRP A 78 11.93 -10.24 -5.75
CA TRP A 78 10.71 -9.43 -5.76
C TRP A 78 9.42 -10.25 -5.88
N ILE A 79 9.47 -11.40 -6.55
CA ILE A 79 8.29 -12.26 -6.72
C ILE A 79 7.71 -12.73 -5.38
N GLN A 80 8.54 -12.86 -4.35
CA GLN A 80 8.08 -13.24 -3.02
C GLN A 80 7.06 -12.24 -2.47
N ARG A 81 7.22 -10.96 -2.76
CA ARG A 81 6.25 -9.93 -2.36
C ARG A 81 4.87 -10.15 -2.96
N MET A 82 4.80 -10.62 -4.20
CA MET A 82 3.52 -10.95 -4.83
C MET A 82 2.86 -12.15 -4.18
N ILE A 83 3.63 -13.17 -3.87
CA ILE A 83 3.15 -14.37 -3.14
C ILE A 83 2.65 -13.98 -1.75
N ASP A 84 3.37 -13.11 -1.06
CA ASP A 84 2.97 -12.63 0.27
C ASP A 84 1.64 -11.87 0.25
N GLN A 85 1.34 -11.14 -0.82
CA GLN A 85 0.12 -10.34 -0.94
C GLN A 85 -1.06 -11.13 -1.50
N ASP A 86 -0.87 -11.84 -2.59
CA ASP A 86 -1.93 -12.60 -3.25
C ASP A 86 -2.14 -13.97 -2.63
N GLY A 87 -1.10 -14.51 -1.99
CA GLY A 87 -1.15 -15.83 -1.36
C GLY A 87 -1.12 -16.97 -2.35
N GLU A 88 -1.40 -18.16 -1.85
CA GLU A 88 -1.60 -19.37 -2.64
C GLU A 88 -3.08 -19.68 -2.74
N TYR A 89 -3.51 -20.15 -3.90
CA TYR A 89 -4.91 -20.54 -4.11
C TYR A 89 -5.33 -21.70 -3.20
N PRO A 90 -6.57 -21.71 -2.63
CA PRO A 90 -7.64 -20.73 -2.84
C PRO A 90 -7.60 -19.54 -1.87
N ASP A 91 -6.94 -19.65 -0.73
CA ASP A 91 -6.99 -18.68 0.35
C ASP A 91 -5.59 -18.38 0.86
N GLY A 92 -5.32 -17.14 1.17
CA GLY A 92 -4.07 -16.74 1.80
C GLY A 92 -3.60 -15.33 1.44
N GLY A 93 -2.38 -15.02 1.86
CA GLY A 93 -1.71 -13.75 1.60
C GLY A 93 -2.24 -12.56 2.38
N GLY A 94 -1.62 -11.42 2.15
CA GLY A 94 -1.92 -10.17 2.84
C GLY A 94 -3.33 -9.64 2.57
N ARG A 95 -3.84 -9.86 1.37
CA ARG A 95 -5.21 -9.49 1.00
C ARG A 95 -6.25 -10.21 1.87
N GLU A 96 -6.13 -11.52 2.02
CA GLU A 96 -7.03 -12.31 2.85
C GLU A 96 -6.89 -11.96 4.33
N ALA A 97 -5.65 -11.78 4.80
CA ALA A 97 -5.41 -11.35 6.18
C ALA A 97 -6.07 -9.99 6.47
N TRP A 98 -6.09 -9.08 5.49
CA TRP A 98 -6.74 -7.78 5.62
C TRP A 98 -8.27 -7.89 5.70
N LEU A 99 -8.88 -8.81 4.94
CA LEU A 99 -10.32 -9.08 5.02
C LEU A 99 -10.69 -9.69 6.39
N ARG A 100 -9.86 -10.58 6.94
CA ARG A 100 -10.06 -11.11 8.30
C ARG A 100 -9.95 -10.01 9.36
N LEU A 101 -9.03 -9.07 9.18
CA LEU A 101 -8.95 -7.90 10.06
C LEU A 101 -10.22 -7.05 9.96
N ALA A 102 -10.76 -6.85 8.76
CA ALA A 102 -12.01 -6.12 8.55
C ALA A 102 -13.18 -6.78 9.32
N GLU A 103 -13.32 -8.11 9.23
CA GLU A 103 -14.32 -8.86 9.98
C GLU A 103 -14.10 -8.73 11.50
N ALA A 104 -12.86 -8.81 11.94
CA ALA A 104 -12.53 -8.69 13.36
C ALA A 104 -12.89 -7.31 13.96
N VAL A 105 -12.91 -6.26 13.15
CA VAL A 105 -13.32 -4.91 13.59
C VAL A 105 -14.80 -4.61 13.31
N GLY A 106 -15.56 -5.60 12.80
CA GLY A 106 -17.01 -5.50 12.64
C GLY A 106 -17.49 -5.00 11.26
N LEU A 107 -16.66 -5.11 10.22
CA LEU A 107 -17.06 -4.89 8.83
C LEU A 107 -17.39 -6.22 8.16
N SER A 108 -18.35 -6.24 7.24
CA SER A 108 -18.53 -7.39 6.37
C SER A 108 -17.51 -7.39 5.23
N ARG A 109 -17.20 -8.55 4.69
CA ARG A 109 -16.32 -8.67 3.51
C ARG A 109 -16.89 -7.91 2.32
N GLU A 110 -18.20 -8.01 2.11
CA GLU A 110 -18.91 -7.35 1.01
C GLU A 110 -18.75 -5.83 1.08
N GLN A 111 -18.87 -5.24 2.27
CA GLN A 111 -18.68 -3.79 2.46
C GLN A 111 -17.27 -3.34 2.07
N VAL A 112 -16.26 -4.13 2.42
CA VAL A 112 -14.87 -3.80 2.11
C VAL A 112 -14.55 -4.04 0.63
N ILE A 113 -14.99 -5.16 0.08
CA ILE A 113 -14.76 -5.53 -1.33
C ILE A 113 -15.51 -4.60 -2.29
N SER A 114 -16.69 -4.10 -1.89
CA SER A 114 -17.46 -3.14 -2.71
C SER A 114 -16.79 -1.78 -2.86
N GLU A 115 -15.80 -1.49 -2.03
CA GLU A 115 -15.08 -0.20 -2.01
C GLU A 115 -15.98 1.02 -1.71
N GLU A 116 -17.21 0.79 -1.21
CA GLU A 116 -18.17 1.86 -0.93
C GLU A 116 -17.68 2.85 0.15
N LEU A 117 -16.79 2.38 1.03
CA LEU A 117 -16.24 3.17 2.13
C LEU A 117 -14.91 3.87 1.78
N VAL A 118 -14.41 3.68 0.55
CA VAL A 118 -13.15 4.28 0.12
C VAL A 118 -13.32 5.76 -0.19
N LEU A 119 -12.55 6.59 0.48
CA LEU A 119 -12.59 8.03 0.32
C LEU A 119 -11.97 8.47 -1.02
N PRO A 120 -12.51 9.54 -1.65
CA PRO A 120 -11.96 10.05 -2.92
C PRO A 120 -10.47 10.37 -2.87
N GLY A 121 -9.99 10.92 -1.75
CA GLY A 121 -8.56 11.22 -1.57
C GLY A 121 -7.67 9.96 -1.55
N VAL A 122 -8.18 8.85 -1.03
CA VAL A 122 -7.48 7.56 -1.06
C VAL A 122 -7.42 7.01 -2.48
N ARG A 123 -8.51 7.07 -3.24
CA ARG A 123 -8.52 6.69 -4.67
C ARG A 123 -7.50 7.52 -5.45
N PHE A 124 -7.54 8.82 -5.28
CA PHE A 124 -6.58 9.72 -5.95
C PHE A 124 -5.12 9.39 -5.62
N ALA A 125 -4.83 9.00 -4.39
CA ALA A 125 -3.46 8.68 -3.97
C ALA A 125 -2.97 7.31 -4.46
N VAL A 126 -3.89 6.37 -4.72
CA VAL A 126 -3.57 4.99 -5.11
C VAL A 126 -3.61 4.80 -6.63
N ASP A 127 -4.57 5.41 -7.32
CA ASP A 127 -4.73 5.33 -8.79
C ASP A 127 -3.64 6.14 -9.51
#